data_7990d3dfd4c4928381e6c6a86f53643a
#
_entry.id   7990d3dfd4c4928381e6c6a86f53643a
#
_cell.length_a   1.000
_cell.length_b   1.000
_cell.length_c   1.000
_cell.angle_alpha   90.00
_cell.angle_beta   90.00
_cell.angle_gamma   90.00
#
_symmetry.space_group_name_H-M   'P 1'
#
loop_
_entity.id
_entity.type
_entity.pdbx_description
1 polymer ?
#
loop_
_entity_poly.entity_id
_entity_poly.type
_entity_poly.pdbx_seq_one_letter_code
_entity_poly.pdbx_strand_id
1 'polypeptide(L)'
;MATDAPKEDCLEARVPIQCHGMRLDQVAAELFPDYSRNRLATWIKEGRLTVDGRTVKPRDKATASAQVTLMVTDEPVIDWQPQSLPLDIIFEDEHILVVNKPAGVVVHPAAGHADGTLVNALLAHAPELDALPRGGIVHRLDKETSGIMFVARSSLAHKSLVAQLSERTVSRTYCAVCTGALTGGGKIDAPIDRHPTARTKMAVVADGKPAVTHYRIAHRFEHYTQLQVNLETGRTHQIRVHMAHRKWPLIGDPIYGGRQRVPAGASELLMSTLRGLPRQALHAQALEFEHPASGDWMEFETDLPDDLVNLLEVLESEDRFGS
;
A
#
# COMPACT_ATOMS: atom_id res chain seq x y z
N MET A 1 14.11 35.61 23.94
CA MET A 1 13.96 34.17 23.67
C MET A 1 14.83 33.90 22.45
N ALA A 2 15.94 33.24 22.64
CA ALA A 2 16.87 32.91 21.56
C ALA A 2 16.24 31.76 20.74
N THR A 3 16.01 32.00 19.47
CA THR A 3 15.67 30.94 18.48
C THR A 3 16.95 30.15 18.26
N ASP A 4 16.98 28.94 18.79
CA ASP A 4 18.02 27.95 18.52
C ASP A 4 17.99 27.65 17.01
N ALA A 5 19.08 27.98 16.31
CA ALA A 5 19.22 27.67 14.90
C ALA A 5 19.33 26.13 14.75
N PRO A 6 18.70 25.51 13.74
CA PRO A 6 18.76 24.08 13.56
C PRO A 6 20.24 23.65 13.44
N LYS A 7 20.66 22.67 14.25
CA LYS A 7 21.97 22.04 14.13
C LYS A 7 22.04 21.33 12.78
N GLU A 8 22.90 21.78 11.90
CA GLU A 8 23.26 21.10 10.68
C GLU A 8 24.36 20.08 10.99
N ASP A 9 24.04 18.80 10.98
CA ASP A 9 25.04 17.75 11.09
C ASP A 9 25.60 17.44 9.70
N CYS A 10 26.93 17.47 9.57
CA CYS A 10 27.63 17.12 8.35
C CYS A 10 28.18 15.69 8.45
N LEU A 11 27.66 14.78 7.63
CA LEU A 11 28.15 13.41 7.54
C LEU A 11 29.03 13.24 6.30
N GLU A 12 30.18 12.59 6.48
CA GLU A 12 31.12 12.33 5.40
C GLU A 12 31.40 10.83 5.25
N ALA A 13 31.46 10.36 4.02
CA ALA A 13 31.81 8.99 3.71
C ALA A 13 32.55 8.93 2.36
N ARG A 14 33.28 7.83 2.11
CA ARG A 14 33.93 7.58 0.82
C ARG A 14 33.26 6.44 0.08
N VAL A 15 33.09 6.61 -1.22
CA VAL A 15 32.55 5.59 -2.10
C VAL A 15 33.46 4.34 -2.10
N PRO A 16 32.95 3.17 -1.65
CA PRO A 16 33.72 1.92 -1.70
C PRO A 16 34.06 1.53 -3.14
N ILE A 17 35.20 0.83 -3.32
CA ILE A 17 35.68 0.43 -4.65
C ILE A 17 34.66 -0.42 -5.39
N GLN A 18 33.97 -1.33 -4.70
CA GLN A 18 32.90 -2.19 -5.25
C GLN A 18 31.66 -1.42 -5.74
N CYS A 19 31.48 -0.20 -5.28
CA CYS A 19 30.34 0.65 -5.68
C CYS A 19 30.63 1.52 -6.91
N HIS A 20 31.82 1.37 -7.51
CA HIS A 20 32.17 2.12 -8.73
C HIS A 20 31.19 1.83 -9.87
N GLY A 21 30.66 2.87 -10.51
CA GLY A 21 29.70 2.74 -11.61
C GLY A 21 28.25 2.43 -11.19
N MET A 22 28.00 2.20 -9.90
CA MET A 22 26.64 2.09 -9.37
C MET A 22 25.92 3.47 -9.38
N ARG A 23 24.61 3.45 -9.27
CA ARG A 23 23.84 4.70 -9.16
C ARG A 23 24.09 5.35 -7.80
N LEU A 24 24.26 6.65 -7.82
CA LEU A 24 24.61 7.41 -6.61
C LEU A 24 23.54 7.31 -5.52
N ASP A 25 22.25 7.27 -5.88
CA ASP A 25 21.17 7.09 -4.91
C ASP A 25 21.19 5.71 -4.20
N GLN A 26 21.76 4.69 -4.84
CA GLN A 26 21.98 3.37 -4.24
C GLN A 26 23.19 3.41 -3.30
N VAL A 27 24.29 3.95 -3.78
CA VAL A 27 25.53 4.07 -3.00
C VAL A 27 25.33 4.93 -1.77
N ALA A 28 24.59 6.04 -1.89
CA ALA A 28 24.25 6.89 -0.75
C ALA A 28 23.47 6.12 0.33
N ALA A 29 22.55 5.22 -0.05
CA ALA A 29 21.80 4.41 0.91
C ALA A 29 22.68 3.36 1.62
N GLU A 30 23.76 2.90 0.99
CA GLU A 30 24.77 2.03 1.63
C GLU A 30 25.69 2.81 2.57
N LEU A 31 26.04 4.04 2.20
CA LEU A 31 26.94 4.90 3.00
C LEU A 31 26.25 5.51 4.23
N PHE A 32 24.97 5.79 4.11
CA PHE A 32 24.17 6.43 5.16
C PHE A 32 22.91 5.59 5.46
N PRO A 33 23.06 4.42 6.12
CA PRO A 33 21.98 3.44 6.31
C PRO A 33 20.84 3.95 7.20
N ASP A 34 21.05 5.00 7.97
CA ASP A 34 20.03 5.63 8.82
C ASP A 34 18.97 6.38 8.00
N TYR A 35 19.22 6.62 6.71
CA TYR A 35 18.33 7.37 5.83
C TYR A 35 17.81 6.53 4.68
N SER A 36 16.51 6.65 4.39
CA SER A 36 15.92 5.94 3.25
C SER A 36 16.50 6.42 1.91
N ARG A 37 16.65 5.51 0.94
CA ARG A 37 17.11 5.85 -0.41
C ARG A 37 16.31 6.98 -1.06
N ASN A 38 15.00 7.06 -0.81
CA ASN A 38 14.15 8.13 -1.33
C ASN A 38 14.50 9.48 -0.72
N ARG A 39 14.78 9.54 0.59
CA ARG A 39 15.20 10.74 1.29
C ARG A 39 16.55 11.22 0.76
N LEU A 40 17.51 10.32 0.64
CA LEU A 40 18.82 10.62 0.07
C LEU A 40 18.72 11.08 -1.39
N ALA A 41 17.85 10.48 -2.21
CA ALA A 41 17.62 10.94 -3.57
C ALA A 41 16.97 12.34 -3.64
N THR A 42 16.18 12.72 -2.66
CA THR A 42 15.63 14.07 -2.52
C THR A 42 16.76 15.06 -2.12
N TRP A 43 17.56 14.74 -1.11
CA TRP A 43 18.69 15.55 -0.68
C TRP A 43 19.77 15.72 -1.76
N ILE A 44 19.99 14.71 -2.61
CA ILE A 44 20.84 14.84 -3.80
C ILE A 44 20.28 15.91 -4.75
N LYS A 45 18.96 15.91 -5.01
CA LYS A 45 18.32 16.91 -5.91
C LYS A 45 18.34 18.32 -5.33
N GLU A 46 18.28 18.44 -4.02
CA GLU A 46 18.34 19.71 -3.27
C GLU A 46 19.77 20.22 -3.08
N GLY A 47 20.78 19.43 -3.51
CA GLY A 47 22.18 19.80 -3.38
C GLY A 47 22.75 19.62 -1.97
N ARG A 48 22.03 18.98 -1.06
CA ARG A 48 22.48 18.67 0.31
C ARG A 48 23.45 17.51 0.38
N LEU A 49 23.39 16.59 -0.59
CA LEU A 49 24.41 15.59 -0.80
C LEU A 49 25.26 16.00 -1.99
N THR A 50 26.56 16.12 -1.74
CA THR A 50 27.55 16.47 -2.75
C THR A 50 28.60 15.38 -2.89
N VAL A 51 29.24 15.30 -4.05
CA VAL A 51 30.36 14.38 -4.32
C VAL A 51 31.56 15.23 -4.73
N ASP A 52 32.67 15.11 -4.01
CA ASP A 52 33.88 15.95 -4.19
C ASP A 52 33.51 17.47 -4.25
N GLY A 53 32.57 17.90 -3.39
CA GLY A 53 32.09 19.25 -3.30
C GLY A 53 31.19 19.72 -4.44
N ARG A 54 30.75 18.82 -5.34
CA ARG A 54 29.90 19.15 -6.50
C ARG A 54 28.48 18.59 -6.33
N THR A 55 27.50 19.37 -6.78
CA THR A 55 26.11 18.89 -6.87
C THR A 55 26.00 17.84 -7.96
N VAL A 56 25.22 16.80 -7.68
CA VAL A 56 25.07 15.59 -8.52
C VAL A 56 23.60 15.24 -8.69
N LYS A 57 23.30 14.26 -9.54
CA LYS A 57 21.94 13.74 -9.72
C LYS A 57 21.83 12.31 -9.13
N PRO A 58 20.66 11.89 -8.63
CA PRO A 58 20.48 10.56 -8.05
C PRO A 58 20.90 9.39 -8.96
N ARG A 59 20.78 9.58 -10.29
CA ARG A 59 21.12 8.57 -11.28
C ARG A 59 22.56 8.64 -11.79
N ASP A 60 23.35 9.62 -11.34
CA ASP A 60 24.76 9.74 -11.72
C ASP A 60 25.54 8.51 -11.22
N LYS A 61 26.65 8.22 -11.89
CA LYS A 61 27.48 7.07 -11.54
C LYS A 61 28.46 7.45 -10.45
N ALA A 62 28.52 6.64 -9.40
CA ALA A 62 29.48 6.80 -8.34
C ALA A 62 30.90 6.49 -8.80
N THR A 63 31.87 7.31 -8.39
CA THR A 63 33.30 7.08 -8.65
C THR A 63 33.93 6.52 -7.40
N ALA A 64 34.70 5.45 -7.51
CA ALA A 64 35.42 4.86 -6.38
C ALA A 64 36.30 5.91 -5.67
N SER A 65 36.36 5.85 -4.35
CA SER A 65 37.10 6.75 -3.48
C SER A 65 36.66 8.22 -3.48
N ALA A 66 35.65 8.60 -4.26
CA ALA A 66 35.05 9.94 -4.21
C ALA A 66 34.51 10.23 -2.81
N GLN A 67 34.67 11.46 -2.33
CA GLN A 67 34.15 11.90 -1.03
C GLN A 67 32.70 12.31 -1.18
N VAL A 68 31.82 11.70 -0.40
CA VAL A 68 30.41 12.04 -0.33
C VAL A 68 30.18 12.82 0.97
N THR A 69 29.66 14.02 0.86
CA THR A 69 29.31 14.89 1.99
C THR A 69 27.80 15.07 2.02
N LEU A 70 27.17 14.74 3.14
CA LEU A 70 25.74 14.87 3.37
C LEU A 70 25.49 15.90 4.47
N MET A 71 24.86 17.02 4.11
CA MET A 71 24.36 18.00 5.06
C MET A 71 22.97 17.53 5.54
N VAL A 72 22.94 17.01 6.75
CA VAL A 72 21.70 16.61 7.41
C VAL A 72 21.12 17.86 8.05
N THR A 73 19.97 18.28 7.58
CA THR A 73 19.15 19.22 8.34
C THR A 73 18.13 18.41 9.12
N ASP A 74 17.88 18.79 10.34
CA ASP A 74 16.64 18.47 11.02
C ASP A 74 15.48 19.13 10.24
N GLU A 75 15.20 18.57 9.03
CA GLU A 75 13.87 18.77 8.50
C GLU A 75 12.92 18.21 9.54
N PRO A 76 11.80 18.90 9.80
CA PRO A 76 10.79 18.29 10.63
C PRO A 76 10.58 16.90 10.06
N VAL A 77 10.94 15.86 10.80
CA VAL A 77 10.34 14.54 10.71
C VAL A 77 8.92 14.89 10.39
N ILE A 78 8.32 14.35 9.32
CA ILE A 78 6.90 14.59 9.07
C ILE A 78 6.27 14.24 10.39
N ASP A 79 6.00 15.29 11.18
CA ASP A 79 5.57 15.19 12.56
C ASP A 79 4.09 14.73 12.47
N TRP A 80 3.95 13.43 12.32
CA TRP A 80 2.64 12.79 12.29
C TRP A 80 2.05 12.92 13.68
N GLN A 81 1.36 14.04 13.91
CA GLN A 81 0.77 14.31 15.20
C GLN A 81 -0.15 13.16 15.61
N PRO A 82 0.03 12.57 16.80
CA PRO A 82 -0.89 11.59 17.33
C PRO A 82 -2.31 12.17 17.38
N GLN A 83 -3.29 11.41 16.88
CA GLN A 83 -4.70 11.80 16.93
C GLN A 83 -5.54 10.65 17.47
N SER A 84 -6.34 10.93 18.49
CA SER A 84 -7.27 9.94 19.05
C SER A 84 -8.42 9.70 18.07
N LEU A 85 -8.21 8.75 17.15
CA LEU A 85 -9.19 8.30 16.18
C LEU A 85 -9.56 6.83 16.49
N PRO A 86 -10.78 6.40 16.10
CA PRO A 86 -11.17 5.01 16.28
C PRO A 86 -10.22 4.04 15.58
N LEU A 87 -9.76 3.04 16.31
CA LEU A 87 -8.97 1.90 15.81
C LEU A 87 -9.71 0.61 16.13
N ASP A 88 -9.95 -0.19 15.13
CA ASP A 88 -10.46 -1.55 15.27
C ASP A 88 -9.25 -2.50 15.31
N ILE A 89 -8.83 -2.87 16.53
CA ILE A 89 -7.66 -3.70 16.78
C ILE A 89 -8.13 -5.15 16.91
N ILE A 90 -7.68 -6.02 16.00
CA ILE A 90 -7.99 -7.45 16.00
C ILE A 90 -7.03 -8.20 16.93
N PHE A 91 -5.75 -7.80 16.92
CA PHE A 91 -4.70 -8.42 17.74
C PHE A 91 -3.61 -7.42 18.07
N GLU A 92 -3.02 -7.56 19.23
CA GLU A 92 -1.93 -6.72 19.71
C GLU A 92 -1.01 -7.49 20.64
N ASP A 93 0.31 -7.37 20.45
CA ASP A 93 1.35 -7.78 21.40
C ASP A 93 2.53 -6.79 21.40
N GLU A 94 3.68 -7.21 21.96
CA GLU A 94 4.90 -6.37 22.02
C GLU A 94 5.53 -6.11 20.64
N HIS A 95 5.20 -6.91 19.62
CA HIS A 95 5.89 -6.92 18.34
C HIS A 95 5.01 -6.46 17.18
N ILE A 96 3.72 -6.76 17.23
CA ILE A 96 2.78 -6.49 16.13
C ILE A 96 1.46 -5.91 16.62
N LEU A 97 0.82 -5.17 15.74
CA LEU A 97 -0.59 -4.79 15.77
C LEU A 97 -1.25 -5.32 14.50
N VAL A 98 -2.43 -5.93 14.63
CA VAL A 98 -3.31 -6.27 13.51
C VAL A 98 -4.58 -5.47 13.65
N VAL A 99 -4.89 -4.69 12.61
CA VAL A 99 -6.03 -3.76 12.62
C VAL A 99 -6.96 -4.01 11.43
N ASN A 100 -8.26 -3.81 11.65
CA ASN A 100 -9.25 -3.75 10.59
C ASN A 100 -9.45 -2.29 10.17
N LYS A 101 -8.87 -1.89 9.06
CA LYS A 101 -8.96 -0.52 8.56
C LYS A 101 -10.35 -0.27 7.94
N PRO A 102 -11.11 0.72 8.37
CA PRO A 102 -12.35 1.09 7.69
C PRO A 102 -12.07 1.71 6.30
N ALA A 103 -13.06 1.66 5.41
CA ALA A 103 -13.03 2.45 4.18
C ALA A 103 -13.04 3.95 4.49
N GLY A 104 -12.49 4.76 3.58
CA GLY A 104 -12.41 6.22 3.75
C GLY A 104 -11.16 6.70 4.50
N VAL A 105 -10.44 5.83 5.22
CA VAL A 105 -9.24 6.17 5.96
C VAL A 105 -7.99 5.94 5.11
N VAL A 106 -7.14 6.98 5.00
CA VAL A 106 -5.83 6.91 4.36
C VAL A 106 -4.83 6.30 5.34
N VAL A 107 -3.93 5.45 4.87
CA VAL A 107 -2.94 4.80 5.72
C VAL A 107 -1.86 5.79 6.21
N HIS A 108 -1.30 6.59 5.30
CA HIS A 108 -0.27 7.59 5.60
C HIS A 108 -0.67 8.95 5.08
N PRO A 109 -0.22 10.04 5.71
CA PRO A 109 -0.38 11.38 5.16
C PRO A 109 0.11 11.47 3.72
N ALA A 110 -0.68 12.14 2.90
CA ALA A 110 -0.41 12.35 1.48
C ALA A 110 -0.94 13.71 1.04
N ALA A 111 -0.64 14.14 -0.17
CA ALA A 111 -1.20 15.37 -0.71
C ALA A 111 -2.74 15.38 -0.59
N GLY A 112 -3.29 16.38 0.11
CA GLY A 112 -4.71 16.51 0.41
C GLY A 112 -5.23 15.76 1.66
N HIS A 113 -4.33 15.05 2.38
CA HIS A 113 -4.62 14.36 3.64
C HIS A 113 -3.39 14.45 4.53
N ALA A 114 -3.22 15.60 5.20
CA ALA A 114 -2.08 15.86 6.07
C ALA A 114 -2.22 15.15 7.43
N ASP A 115 -3.45 14.90 7.86
CA ASP A 115 -3.85 14.33 9.14
C ASP A 115 -5.08 13.40 8.98
N GLY A 116 -5.62 12.91 10.09
CA GLY A 116 -6.77 12.00 10.07
C GLY A 116 -6.47 10.64 9.44
N THR A 117 -5.22 10.22 9.44
CA THR A 117 -4.77 8.97 8.81
C THR A 117 -4.62 7.85 9.84
N LEU A 118 -4.51 6.61 9.34
CA LEU A 118 -4.29 5.45 10.21
C LEU A 118 -3.02 5.62 11.06
N VAL A 119 -1.93 6.17 10.50
CA VAL A 119 -0.70 6.38 11.26
C VAL A 119 -0.90 7.38 12.41
N ASN A 120 -1.72 8.43 12.24
CA ASN A 120 -2.01 9.36 13.33
C ASN A 120 -2.75 8.64 14.48
N ALA A 121 -3.70 7.75 14.16
CA ALA A 121 -4.42 6.93 15.13
C ALA A 121 -3.48 5.95 15.84
N LEU A 122 -2.63 5.28 15.08
CA LEU A 122 -1.64 4.32 15.59
C LEU A 122 -0.66 4.99 16.56
N LEU A 123 -0.13 6.18 16.23
CA LEU A 123 0.77 6.93 17.11
C LEU A 123 0.08 7.41 18.41
N ALA A 124 -1.21 7.69 18.37
CA ALA A 124 -1.96 8.02 19.59
C ALA A 124 -2.18 6.78 20.48
N HIS A 125 -2.34 5.59 19.88
CA HIS A 125 -2.50 4.33 20.59
C HIS A 125 -1.17 3.77 21.12
N ALA A 126 -0.13 3.80 20.30
CA ALA A 126 1.20 3.24 20.55
C ALA A 126 2.28 4.27 20.18
N PRO A 127 2.64 5.19 21.10
CA PRO A 127 3.60 6.27 20.82
C PRO A 127 5.00 5.79 20.42
N GLU A 128 5.39 4.60 20.83
CA GLU A 128 6.66 3.96 20.47
C GLU A 128 6.82 3.74 18.96
N LEU A 129 5.74 3.75 18.20
CA LEU A 129 5.76 3.62 16.75
C LEU A 129 6.45 4.80 16.04
N ASP A 130 6.55 5.96 16.70
CA ASP A 130 7.27 7.12 16.17
C ASP A 130 8.76 6.82 15.90
N ALA A 131 9.36 5.93 16.69
CA ALA A 131 10.74 5.49 16.51
C ALA A 131 10.93 4.54 15.31
N LEU A 132 9.85 4.04 14.70
CA LEU A 132 9.92 3.08 13.62
C LEU A 132 9.74 3.74 12.24
N PRO A 133 10.41 3.23 11.21
CA PRO A 133 10.18 3.71 9.85
C PRO A 133 8.69 3.67 9.50
N ARG A 134 8.12 4.81 9.09
CA ARG A 134 6.72 4.97 8.69
C ARG A 134 5.71 4.61 9.79
N GLY A 135 6.04 4.82 11.06
CA GLY A 135 5.16 4.44 12.16
C GLY A 135 4.88 2.93 12.22
N GLY A 136 5.87 2.10 11.87
CA GLY A 136 5.72 0.64 11.85
C GLY A 136 4.93 0.06 10.67
N ILE A 137 4.39 0.91 9.78
CA ILE A 137 3.57 0.46 8.64
C ILE A 137 4.47 -0.08 7.52
N VAL A 138 4.35 -1.35 7.18
CA VAL A 138 5.17 -2.06 6.19
C VAL A 138 4.41 -2.38 4.90
N HIS A 139 3.08 -2.34 4.91
CA HIS A 139 2.23 -2.44 3.72
C HIS A 139 1.03 -1.49 3.81
N ARG A 140 0.20 -1.44 2.79
CA ARG A 140 -0.90 -0.47 2.74
C ARG A 140 -2.12 -1.02 2.02
N LEU A 141 -3.29 -0.48 2.40
CA LEU A 141 -4.53 -0.54 1.64
C LEU A 141 -4.82 0.82 1.00
N ASP A 142 -5.61 0.84 -0.07
CA ASP A 142 -6.12 2.08 -0.65
C ASP A 142 -7.08 2.76 0.34
N LYS A 143 -7.30 4.07 0.20
CA LYS A 143 -8.20 4.85 1.05
C LYS A 143 -9.56 4.16 1.20
N GLU A 144 -10.18 3.80 0.08
CA GLU A 144 -11.54 3.24 0.02
C GLU A 144 -11.56 1.68 0.08
N THR A 145 -10.42 1.04 0.34
CA THR A 145 -10.34 -0.40 0.62
C THR A 145 -10.36 -0.60 2.13
N SER A 146 -11.29 -1.40 2.61
CA SER A 146 -11.40 -1.83 4.01
C SER A 146 -10.66 -3.13 4.27
N GLY A 147 -10.45 -3.48 5.55
CA GLY A 147 -9.98 -4.79 5.96
C GLY A 147 -8.63 -4.83 6.67
N ILE A 148 -8.11 -6.02 6.81
CA ILE A 148 -6.99 -6.35 7.70
C ILE A 148 -5.66 -5.79 7.20
N MET A 149 -4.91 -5.23 8.13
CA MET A 149 -3.50 -4.83 8.00
C MET A 149 -2.72 -5.19 9.25
N PHE A 150 -1.45 -5.53 9.10
CA PHE A 150 -0.52 -5.58 10.22
C PHE A 150 0.39 -4.35 10.26
N VAL A 151 0.84 -4.02 11.46
CA VAL A 151 1.77 -2.93 11.77
C VAL A 151 2.85 -3.50 12.70
N ALA A 152 4.11 -3.21 12.42
CA ALA A 152 5.21 -3.57 13.30
C ALA A 152 5.27 -2.62 14.49
N ARG A 153 5.44 -3.15 15.72
CA ARG A 153 5.65 -2.38 16.95
C ARG A 153 7.10 -2.37 17.44
N SER A 154 7.95 -3.21 16.84
CA SER A 154 9.37 -3.27 17.18
C SER A 154 10.24 -3.26 15.92
N SER A 155 11.52 -2.86 16.05
CA SER A 155 12.47 -2.91 14.94
C SER A 155 12.72 -4.33 14.44
N LEU A 156 12.64 -5.33 15.32
CA LEU A 156 12.71 -6.74 14.96
C LEU A 156 11.53 -7.11 14.06
N ALA A 157 10.31 -6.79 14.49
CA ALA A 157 9.11 -7.07 13.72
C ALA A 157 9.10 -6.33 12.39
N HIS A 158 9.53 -5.06 12.35
CA HIS A 158 9.62 -4.29 11.12
C HIS A 158 10.53 -4.97 10.09
N LYS A 159 11.73 -5.42 10.50
CA LYS A 159 12.68 -6.12 9.62
C LYS A 159 12.12 -7.45 9.13
N SER A 160 11.55 -8.26 10.03
CA SER A 160 10.98 -9.57 9.69
C SER A 160 9.80 -9.43 8.71
N LEU A 161 8.82 -8.57 9.03
CA LEU A 161 7.63 -8.41 8.18
C LEU A 161 7.97 -7.81 6.79
N VAL A 162 8.96 -6.91 6.69
CA VAL A 162 9.47 -6.43 5.41
C VAL A 162 10.13 -7.55 4.60
N ALA A 163 10.90 -8.44 5.25
CA ALA A 163 11.51 -9.60 4.62
C ALA A 163 10.42 -10.55 4.10
N GLN A 164 9.46 -10.94 4.93
CA GLN A 164 8.35 -11.81 4.57
C GLN A 164 7.53 -11.26 3.38
N LEU A 165 7.24 -9.95 3.36
CA LEU A 165 6.57 -9.29 2.22
C LEU A 165 7.42 -9.33 0.94
N SER A 166 8.75 -9.19 1.06
CA SER A 166 9.68 -9.22 -0.06
C SER A 166 9.84 -10.64 -0.63
N GLU A 167 9.87 -11.64 0.25
CA GLU A 167 9.94 -13.07 -0.05
C GLU A 167 8.59 -13.65 -0.48
N ARG A 168 7.50 -12.88 -0.32
CA ARG A 168 6.13 -13.26 -0.68
C ARG A 168 5.57 -14.41 0.15
N THR A 169 6.02 -14.55 1.38
CA THR A 169 5.53 -15.57 2.33
C THR A 169 4.26 -15.13 3.06
N VAL A 170 3.95 -13.83 3.05
CA VAL A 170 2.70 -13.29 3.61
C VAL A 170 1.53 -13.60 2.68
N SER A 171 0.54 -14.35 3.16
CA SER A 171 -0.74 -14.57 2.46
C SER A 171 -1.69 -13.39 2.72
N ARG A 172 -2.24 -12.82 1.66
CA ARG A 172 -3.18 -11.70 1.71
C ARG A 172 -4.37 -12.02 0.84
N THR A 173 -5.50 -12.30 1.47
CA THR A 173 -6.74 -12.69 0.80
C THR A 173 -7.73 -11.55 0.83
N TYR A 174 -8.31 -11.26 -0.32
CA TYR A 174 -9.30 -10.20 -0.49
C TYR A 174 -10.61 -10.77 -1.03
N CYS A 175 -11.73 -10.24 -0.53
CA CYS A 175 -13.02 -10.34 -1.20
C CYS A 175 -13.14 -9.18 -2.20
N ALA A 176 -13.50 -9.49 -3.45
CA ALA A 176 -13.75 -8.51 -4.50
C ALA A 176 -15.00 -8.86 -5.29
N VAL A 177 -15.78 -7.86 -5.70
CA VAL A 177 -16.93 -8.08 -6.61
C VAL A 177 -16.68 -7.31 -7.91
N CYS A 178 -16.65 -8.02 -9.02
CA CYS A 178 -16.39 -7.45 -10.33
C CYS A 178 -17.56 -7.60 -11.30
N THR A 179 -17.56 -6.78 -12.34
CA THR A 179 -18.51 -6.87 -13.45
C THR A 179 -18.17 -8.06 -14.36
N GLY A 180 -19.18 -8.76 -14.83
CA GLY A 180 -19.09 -9.91 -15.73
C GLY A 180 -19.22 -11.25 -15.02
N ALA A 181 -19.85 -12.20 -15.67
CA ALA A 181 -19.96 -13.60 -15.24
C ALA A 181 -18.71 -14.38 -15.68
N LEU A 182 -17.70 -14.42 -14.81
CA LEU A 182 -16.46 -15.14 -15.10
C LEU A 182 -16.69 -16.65 -15.11
N THR A 183 -16.00 -17.36 -16.01
CA THR A 183 -16.14 -18.81 -16.17
C THR A 183 -15.11 -19.63 -15.43
N GLY A 184 -14.07 -18.99 -14.88
CA GLY A 184 -13.00 -19.67 -14.13
C GLY A 184 -12.12 -18.71 -13.37
N GLY A 185 -11.37 -19.25 -12.42
CA GLY A 185 -10.29 -18.55 -11.76
C GLY A 185 -9.05 -18.43 -12.65
N GLY A 186 -8.03 -17.71 -12.17
CA GLY A 186 -6.81 -17.54 -12.93
C GLY A 186 -5.75 -16.69 -12.26
N LYS A 187 -4.73 -16.37 -13.04
CA LYS A 187 -3.61 -15.51 -12.68
C LYS A 187 -3.52 -14.33 -13.64
N ILE A 188 -3.28 -13.16 -13.10
CA ILE A 188 -2.91 -11.97 -13.87
C ILE A 188 -1.48 -11.64 -13.51
N ASP A 189 -0.57 -11.82 -14.46
CA ASP A 189 0.85 -11.50 -14.35
C ASP A 189 1.14 -10.36 -15.34
N ALA A 190 1.03 -9.13 -14.86
CA ALA A 190 1.12 -7.95 -15.72
C ALA A 190 1.74 -6.79 -14.94
N PRO A 191 2.86 -6.20 -15.44
CA PRO A 191 3.59 -5.18 -14.72
C PRO A 191 2.79 -3.88 -14.62
N ILE A 192 2.88 -3.22 -13.45
CA ILE A 192 2.13 -2.00 -13.14
C ILE A 192 3.06 -0.83 -12.89
N ASP A 193 2.74 0.33 -13.46
CA ASP A 193 3.31 1.63 -13.14
C ASP A 193 2.27 2.75 -13.31
N ARG A 194 2.70 4.00 -13.15
CA ARG A 194 1.83 5.16 -13.37
C ARG A 194 1.33 5.19 -14.80
N HIS A 195 0.06 5.52 -14.94
CA HIS A 195 -0.54 5.69 -16.28
C HIS A 195 0.22 6.76 -17.09
N PRO A 196 0.57 6.51 -18.36
CA PRO A 196 1.44 7.40 -19.13
C PRO A 196 0.96 8.85 -19.21
N THR A 197 -0.34 9.06 -19.28
CA THR A 197 -0.95 10.39 -19.44
C THR A 197 -1.73 10.86 -18.21
N ALA A 198 -2.41 9.96 -17.48
CA ALA A 198 -3.21 10.27 -16.29
C ALA A 198 -2.40 9.98 -15.02
N ARG A 199 -1.54 10.90 -14.60
CA ARG A 199 -0.57 10.71 -13.50
C ARG A 199 -1.16 10.30 -12.15
N THR A 200 -2.44 10.51 -11.92
CA THR A 200 -3.16 10.08 -10.70
C THR A 200 -3.61 8.61 -10.75
N LYS A 201 -3.50 7.95 -11.92
CA LYS A 201 -3.89 6.56 -12.13
C LYS A 201 -2.66 5.66 -12.27
N MET A 202 -2.87 4.38 -11.98
CA MET A 202 -1.95 3.30 -12.32
C MET A 202 -2.46 2.58 -13.56
N ALA A 203 -1.57 1.88 -14.26
CA ALA A 203 -1.92 1.09 -15.45
C ALA A 203 -0.98 -0.10 -15.59
N VAL A 204 -1.40 -1.11 -16.34
CA VAL A 204 -0.50 -2.14 -16.86
C VAL A 204 0.32 -1.50 -17.98
N VAL A 205 1.64 -1.50 -17.81
CA VAL A 205 2.63 -0.95 -18.78
C VAL A 205 3.82 -1.90 -18.87
N ALA A 206 4.39 -2.06 -20.06
CA ALA A 206 5.43 -3.07 -20.33
C ALA A 206 6.67 -2.92 -19.42
N ASP A 207 7.11 -1.68 -19.17
CA ASP A 207 8.28 -1.37 -18.35
C ASP A 207 7.91 -1.13 -16.87
N GLY A 208 6.73 -1.56 -16.44
CA GLY A 208 6.23 -1.42 -15.08
C GLY A 208 6.91 -2.37 -14.09
N LYS A 209 6.60 -2.20 -12.82
CA LYS A 209 7.06 -3.09 -11.77
C LYS A 209 6.29 -4.41 -11.83
N PRO A 210 6.94 -5.59 -11.70
CA PRO A 210 6.27 -6.88 -11.67
C PRO A 210 5.10 -6.89 -10.69
N ALA A 211 3.97 -7.39 -11.14
CA ALA A 211 2.74 -7.48 -10.36
C ALA A 211 1.98 -8.75 -10.71
N VAL A 212 1.64 -9.53 -9.67
CA VAL A 212 0.96 -10.82 -9.82
C VAL A 212 -0.23 -10.89 -8.88
N THR A 213 -1.39 -11.19 -9.46
CA THR A 213 -2.68 -11.34 -8.76
C THR A 213 -3.29 -12.68 -9.15
N HIS A 214 -3.61 -13.52 -8.16
CA HIS A 214 -4.39 -14.74 -8.33
C HIS A 214 -5.83 -14.45 -7.97
N TYR A 215 -6.77 -15.09 -8.66
CA TYR A 215 -8.19 -14.99 -8.33
C TYR A 215 -8.92 -16.31 -8.53
N ARG A 216 -9.87 -16.57 -7.66
CA ARG A 216 -10.81 -17.70 -7.74
C ARG A 216 -12.22 -17.16 -7.65
N ILE A 217 -13.16 -17.84 -8.32
CA ILE A 217 -14.58 -17.52 -8.18
C ILE A 217 -15.05 -18.03 -6.82
N ALA A 218 -15.53 -17.13 -5.98
CA ALA A 218 -16.22 -17.46 -4.73
C ALA A 218 -17.70 -17.68 -4.99
N HIS A 219 -18.36 -16.76 -5.74
CA HIS A 219 -19.74 -16.90 -6.19
C HIS A 219 -19.92 -16.26 -7.56
N ARG A 220 -20.77 -16.85 -8.40
CA ARG A 220 -21.11 -16.31 -9.73
C ARG A 220 -22.56 -15.90 -9.75
N PHE A 221 -22.78 -14.63 -10.07
CA PHE A 221 -24.08 -14.07 -10.38
C PHE A 221 -24.26 -13.95 -11.90
N GLU A 222 -25.48 -13.69 -12.37
CA GLU A 222 -25.76 -13.57 -13.80
C GLU A 222 -24.86 -12.55 -14.53
N HIS A 223 -24.64 -11.38 -13.92
CA HIS A 223 -23.88 -10.27 -14.52
C HIS A 223 -22.63 -9.86 -13.74
N TYR A 224 -22.37 -10.50 -12.61
CA TYR A 224 -21.28 -10.14 -11.68
C TYR A 224 -20.59 -11.40 -11.15
N THR A 225 -19.43 -11.21 -10.56
CA THR A 225 -18.71 -12.31 -9.91
C THR A 225 -18.06 -11.83 -8.62
N GLN A 226 -18.34 -12.54 -7.54
CA GLN A 226 -17.58 -12.44 -6.30
C GLN A 226 -16.32 -13.28 -6.44
N LEU A 227 -15.19 -12.69 -6.11
CA LEU A 227 -13.88 -13.30 -6.22
C LEU A 227 -13.19 -13.36 -4.86
N GLN A 228 -12.49 -14.44 -4.62
CA GLN A 228 -11.38 -14.50 -3.68
C GLN A 228 -10.10 -14.16 -4.44
N VAL A 229 -9.37 -13.13 -3.99
CA VAL A 229 -8.17 -12.64 -4.66
C VAL A 229 -6.98 -12.74 -3.73
N ASN A 230 -5.88 -13.32 -4.21
CA ASN A 230 -4.62 -13.44 -3.47
C ASN A 230 -3.49 -12.69 -4.18
N LEU A 231 -2.64 -12.01 -3.41
CA LEU A 231 -1.57 -11.17 -3.93
C LEU A 231 -0.18 -11.75 -3.65
N GLU A 232 0.63 -11.98 -4.71
CA GLU A 232 2.08 -12.17 -4.54
C GLU A 232 2.81 -10.83 -4.35
N THR A 233 2.32 -9.76 -4.95
CA THR A 233 2.90 -8.41 -4.90
C THR A 233 1.85 -7.42 -4.41
N GLY A 234 2.27 -6.26 -3.87
CA GLY A 234 1.39 -5.20 -3.37
C GLY A 234 1.65 -3.85 -4.06
N ARG A 235 1.37 -3.74 -5.37
CA ARG A 235 1.50 -2.45 -6.08
C ARG A 235 0.26 -1.59 -5.83
N THR A 236 0.45 -0.28 -5.93
CA THR A 236 -0.66 0.69 -5.77
C THR A 236 -1.81 0.33 -6.70
N HIS A 237 -3.01 0.20 -6.16
CA HIS A 237 -4.25 -0.14 -6.87
C HIS A 237 -4.20 -1.49 -7.64
N GLN A 238 -3.32 -2.42 -7.27
CA GLN A 238 -2.99 -3.59 -8.09
C GLN A 238 -4.22 -4.42 -8.50
N ILE A 239 -5.06 -4.85 -7.56
CA ILE A 239 -6.27 -5.65 -7.87
C ILE A 239 -7.17 -4.87 -8.83
N ARG A 240 -7.44 -3.61 -8.54
CA ARG A 240 -8.30 -2.73 -9.31
C ARG A 240 -7.81 -2.57 -10.76
N VAL A 241 -6.51 -2.32 -10.93
CA VAL A 241 -5.86 -2.19 -12.25
C VAL A 241 -5.90 -3.51 -13.01
N HIS A 242 -5.55 -4.62 -12.37
CA HIS A 242 -5.53 -5.94 -13.00
C HIS A 242 -6.92 -6.37 -13.45
N MET A 243 -7.94 -6.20 -12.62
CA MET A 243 -9.31 -6.54 -12.97
C MET A 243 -9.84 -5.64 -14.10
N ALA A 244 -9.56 -4.35 -14.07
CA ALA A 244 -9.92 -3.43 -15.14
C ALA A 244 -9.18 -3.76 -16.47
N HIS A 245 -7.90 -4.14 -16.39
CA HIS A 245 -7.12 -4.60 -17.55
C HIS A 245 -7.75 -5.81 -18.23
N ARG A 246 -8.30 -6.74 -17.44
CA ARG A 246 -9.04 -7.92 -17.93
C ARG A 246 -10.46 -7.60 -18.38
N LYS A 247 -10.89 -6.34 -18.33
CA LYS A 247 -12.26 -5.90 -18.66
C LYS A 247 -13.34 -6.37 -17.65
N TRP A 248 -12.91 -6.67 -16.44
CA TRP A 248 -13.76 -7.04 -15.30
C TRP A 248 -13.55 -6.04 -14.13
N PRO A 249 -13.80 -4.73 -14.32
CA PRO A 249 -13.56 -3.76 -13.26
C PRO A 249 -14.41 -4.08 -12.03
N LEU A 250 -13.91 -3.69 -10.86
CA LEU A 250 -14.65 -3.83 -9.61
C LEU A 250 -15.89 -2.93 -9.62
N ILE A 251 -16.99 -3.42 -9.05
CA ILE A 251 -18.21 -2.63 -8.84
C ILE A 251 -17.86 -1.42 -7.96
N GLY A 252 -18.44 -0.27 -8.24
CA GLY A 252 -18.26 0.95 -7.46
C GLY A 252 -16.89 1.61 -7.58
N ASP A 253 -15.96 1.08 -8.40
CA ASP A 253 -14.62 1.67 -8.55
C ASP A 253 -14.70 3.01 -9.31
N PRO A 254 -14.46 4.16 -8.64
CA PRO A 254 -14.60 5.48 -9.27
C PRO A 254 -13.49 5.81 -10.25
N ILE A 255 -12.37 5.08 -10.21
CA ILE A 255 -11.17 5.37 -11.01
C ILE A 255 -11.06 4.42 -12.21
N TYR A 256 -11.29 3.13 -12.00
CA TYR A 256 -11.07 2.07 -12.99
C TYR A 256 -12.37 1.40 -13.45
N GLY A 257 -13.50 1.62 -12.77
CA GLY A 257 -14.80 1.01 -13.08
C GLY A 257 -15.42 1.52 -14.40
N GLY A 258 -15.00 2.69 -14.85
CA GLY A 258 -15.62 3.32 -16.02
C GLY A 258 -17.08 3.73 -15.75
N ARG A 259 -17.90 3.79 -16.81
CA ARG A 259 -19.34 3.99 -16.64
C ARG A 259 -19.95 2.69 -16.14
N GLN A 260 -20.53 2.74 -14.94
CA GLN A 260 -21.21 1.59 -14.37
C GLN A 260 -22.35 1.13 -15.31
N ARG A 261 -22.26 -0.09 -15.77
CA ARG A 261 -23.30 -0.70 -16.61
C ARG A 261 -24.26 -1.44 -15.70
N VAL A 262 -25.50 -0.98 -15.71
CA VAL A 262 -26.60 -1.68 -15.05
C VAL A 262 -27.18 -2.66 -16.09
N PRO A 263 -27.40 -3.93 -15.74
CA PRO A 263 -28.02 -4.90 -16.65
C PRO A 263 -29.40 -4.44 -17.12
N ALA A 264 -29.78 -4.88 -18.33
CA ALA A 264 -31.14 -4.66 -18.81
C ALA A 264 -32.11 -5.49 -17.94
N GLY A 265 -33.16 -4.85 -17.47
CA GLY A 265 -34.13 -5.54 -16.59
C GLY A 265 -33.78 -5.57 -15.11
N ALA A 266 -32.66 -4.97 -14.71
CA ALA A 266 -32.31 -4.85 -13.29
C ALA A 266 -33.42 -4.19 -12.48
N SER A 267 -33.67 -4.69 -11.27
CA SER A 267 -34.64 -4.11 -10.35
C SER A 267 -34.22 -2.70 -9.89
N GLU A 268 -35.16 -1.94 -9.36
CA GLU A 268 -34.88 -0.66 -8.72
C GLU A 268 -33.93 -0.83 -7.52
N LEU A 269 -34.06 -1.95 -6.79
CA LEU A 269 -33.19 -2.28 -5.66
C LEU A 269 -31.75 -2.47 -6.11
N LEU A 270 -31.51 -3.29 -7.13
CA LEU A 270 -30.16 -3.48 -7.69
C LEU A 270 -29.59 -2.16 -8.22
N MET A 271 -30.39 -1.40 -8.97
CA MET A 271 -29.97 -0.10 -9.50
C MET A 271 -29.55 0.88 -8.39
N SER A 272 -30.35 0.95 -7.30
CA SER A 272 -30.04 1.83 -6.17
C SER A 272 -28.81 1.38 -5.39
N THR A 273 -28.66 0.08 -5.17
CA THR A 273 -27.50 -0.52 -4.48
C THR A 273 -26.22 -0.27 -5.26
N LEU A 274 -26.23 -0.53 -6.58
CA LEU A 274 -25.05 -0.29 -7.42
C LEU A 274 -24.66 1.19 -7.47
N ARG A 275 -25.65 2.12 -7.56
CA ARG A 275 -25.38 3.56 -7.58
C ARG A 275 -25.00 4.11 -6.22
N GLY A 276 -25.52 3.49 -5.15
CA GLY A 276 -25.25 3.87 -3.77
C GLY A 276 -23.91 3.39 -3.23
N LEU A 277 -23.25 2.43 -3.90
CA LEU A 277 -21.93 1.95 -3.46
C LEU A 277 -20.86 3.03 -3.71
N PRO A 278 -20.31 3.67 -2.65
CA PRO A 278 -19.46 4.87 -2.80
C PRO A 278 -18.01 4.54 -3.16
N ARG A 279 -17.64 3.26 -3.21
CA ARG A 279 -16.27 2.77 -3.29
C ARG A 279 -16.17 1.47 -4.09
N GLN A 280 -14.95 1.09 -4.45
CA GLN A 280 -14.70 -0.23 -5.03
C GLN A 280 -15.14 -1.34 -4.06
N ALA A 281 -15.85 -2.33 -4.58
CA ALA A 281 -16.20 -3.55 -3.87
C ALA A 281 -14.94 -4.41 -3.65
N LEU A 282 -14.15 -4.02 -2.64
CA LEU A 282 -12.86 -4.63 -2.31
C LEU A 282 -12.61 -4.55 -0.80
N HIS A 283 -12.29 -5.70 -0.21
CA HIS A 283 -12.04 -5.83 1.22
C HIS A 283 -10.89 -6.83 1.46
N ALA A 284 -9.90 -6.45 2.26
CA ALA A 284 -8.83 -7.32 2.72
C ALA A 284 -9.37 -8.22 3.84
N GLN A 285 -9.81 -9.42 3.47
CA GLN A 285 -10.58 -10.30 4.34
C GLN A 285 -9.72 -11.12 5.28
N ALA A 286 -8.58 -11.66 4.78
CA ALA A 286 -7.71 -12.51 5.60
C ALA A 286 -6.25 -12.18 5.38
N LEU A 287 -5.46 -12.42 6.44
CA LEU A 287 -4.03 -12.15 6.48
C LEU A 287 -3.33 -13.27 7.26
N GLU A 288 -2.31 -13.87 6.64
CA GLU A 288 -1.55 -14.96 7.22
C GLU A 288 -0.05 -14.67 7.09
N PHE A 289 0.71 -14.88 8.15
CA PHE A 289 2.15 -14.61 8.19
C PHE A 289 2.80 -15.30 9.38
N GLU A 290 4.14 -15.41 9.38
CA GLU A 290 4.91 -15.89 10.50
C GLU A 290 5.13 -14.77 11.52
N HIS A 291 4.83 -15.04 12.80
CA HIS A 291 5.02 -14.07 13.86
C HIS A 291 6.52 -13.71 14.02
N PRO A 292 6.87 -12.40 14.00
CA PRO A 292 8.26 -11.95 13.90
C PRO A 292 9.20 -12.41 15.02
N ALA A 293 8.68 -12.66 16.19
CA ALA A 293 9.48 -13.02 17.36
C ALA A 293 9.39 -14.51 17.71
N SER A 294 8.19 -15.12 17.68
CA SER A 294 8.02 -16.52 18.04
C SER A 294 8.22 -17.49 16.89
N GLY A 295 8.04 -17.04 15.63
CA GLY A 295 8.04 -17.90 14.46
C GLY A 295 6.75 -18.70 14.27
N ASP A 296 5.74 -18.49 15.10
CA ASP A 296 4.45 -19.16 14.97
C ASP A 296 3.70 -18.63 13.74
N TRP A 297 2.96 -19.53 13.08
CA TRP A 297 2.08 -19.13 12.00
C TRP A 297 0.83 -18.46 12.56
N MET A 298 0.53 -17.24 12.08
CA MET A 298 -0.60 -16.44 12.51
C MET A 298 -1.61 -16.30 11.39
N GLU A 299 -2.88 -16.46 11.71
CA GLU A 299 -4.01 -16.31 10.76
C GLU A 299 -5.06 -15.38 11.36
N PHE A 300 -5.48 -14.40 10.59
CA PHE A 300 -6.50 -13.42 10.99
C PHE A 300 -7.51 -13.25 9.87
N GLU A 301 -8.77 -13.19 10.25
CA GLU A 301 -9.88 -12.90 9.34
C GLU A 301 -10.75 -11.78 9.90
N THR A 302 -11.49 -11.11 9.03
CA THR A 302 -12.51 -10.12 9.39
C THR A 302 -13.75 -10.29 8.52
N ASP A 303 -14.90 -9.99 9.09
CA ASP A 303 -16.17 -10.02 8.40
C ASP A 303 -16.22 -8.94 7.30
N LEU A 304 -17.04 -9.19 6.29
CA LEU A 304 -17.33 -8.20 5.28
C LEU A 304 -18.08 -7.00 5.89
N PRO A 305 -17.74 -5.77 5.51
CA PRO A 305 -18.47 -4.60 5.96
C PRO A 305 -19.88 -4.55 5.34
N ASP A 306 -20.82 -3.91 6.05
CA ASP A 306 -22.25 -3.89 5.74
C ASP A 306 -22.58 -3.51 4.29
N ASP A 307 -21.81 -2.58 3.70
CA ASP A 307 -22.03 -2.16 2.30
C ASP A 307 -21.73 -3.28 1.30
N LEU A 308 -20.74 -4.15 1.58
CA LEU A 308 -20.45 -5.30 0.75
C LEU A 308 -21.40 -6.47 1.04
N VAL A 309 -21.80 -6.67 2.29
CA VAL A 309 -22.83 -7.67 2.64
C VAL A 309 -24.12 -7.33 1.92
N ASN A 310 -24.62 -6.10 2.04
CA ASN A 310 -25.84 -5.64 1.34
C ASN A 310 -25.71 -5.80 -0.20
N LEU A 311 -24.55 -5.47 -0.76
CA LEU A 311 -24.31 -5.67 -2.21
C LEU A 311 -24.51 -7.15 -2.59
N LEU A 312 -23.90 -8.08 -1.85
CA LEU A 312 -23.95 -9.51 -2.14
C LEU A 312 -25.36 -10.08 -1.97
N GLU A 313 -26.07 -9.69 -0.91
CA GLU A 313 -27.47 -10.10 -0.68
C GLU A 313 -28.39 -9.64 -1.80
N VAL A 314 -28.22 -8.41 -2.29
CA VAL A 314 -29.01 -7.89 -3.41
C VAL A 314 -28.69 -8.65 -4.70
N LEU A 315 -27.41 -8.91 -4.99
CA LEU A 315 -27.02 -9.71 -6.16
C LEU A 315 -27.58 -11.13 -6.10
N GLU A 316 -27.60 -11.76 -4.92
CA GLU A 316 -28.17 -13.10 -4.72
C GLU A 316 -29.69 -13.11 -4.89
N SER A 317 -30.37 -12.06 -4.43
CA SER A 317 -31.83 -11.95 -4.59
C SER A 317 -32.24 -11.81 -6.05
N GLU A 318 -31.47 -11.07 -6.85
CA GLU A 318 -31.71 -10.89 -8.29
C GLU A 318 -31.59 -12.22 -9.05
N ASP A 319 -30.57 -13.02 -8.74
CA ASP A 319 -30.37 -14.34 -9.40
C ASP A 319 -31.51 -15.31 -9.14
N ARG A 320 -32.22 -15.22 -8.00
CA ARG A 320 -33.38 -16.06 -7.67
C ARG A 320 -34.62 -15.70 -8.45
N PHE A 321 -34.73 -14.48 -8.97
CA PHE A 321 -35.86 -13.99 -9.74
C PHE A 321 -35.66 -14.09 -11.27
N GLY A 322 -34.44 -14.45 -11.73
CA GLY A 322 -34.08 -14.57 -13.11
C GLY A 322 -34.12 -16.00 -13.69
N SER A 323 -34.61 -17.00 -12.93
CA SER A 323 -34.73 -18.40 -13.33
C SER A 323 -36.16 -18.84 -13.60
#